data_103e141789d3096495d541c1056ac9cc
#
_entry.id   103e141789d3096495d541c1056ac9cc
#
_cell.length_a   1.000
_cell.length_b   1.000
_cell.length_c   1.000
_cell.angle_alpha   90.00
_cell.angle_beta   90.00
_cell.angle_gamma   90.00
#
_symmetry.space_group_name_H-M   'P 1'
#
loop_
_entity.id
_entity.type
_entity.pdbx_description
1 polymer ?
#
loop_
_entity_poly.entity_id
_entity_poly.type
_entity_poly.pdbx_seq_one_letter_code
_entity_poly.pdbx_strand_id
1 'polypeptide(L)'
;MTAKLRANLDALAVLNDCRGEARWATADEQTVLARWSGWGSVPAVFDPDDDRHADERTQLRRLLGTEEAWSQARRTTLNAHYTSADVAQAMWGAVSALGVDGDVSVLEPGCGSGNFLGFAPEGIRLTGVELDRTTGEIARHLYGARATIYTSGFEELRVEDGAFDLTIGNVPFAKVTPHDPVHNRGRHALHNYFLIKSLHLTRPGGFVMALTSRYTMDARNPAVRREIAGLADLVGAIRLPERAFARSSGTDV
;
A
#
# COMPACT_ATOMS: atom_id res chain seq x y z
N MET A 1 -13.17 -5.60 -22.41
CA MET A 1 -12.31 -4.85 -21.45
C MET A 1 -13.05 -4.61 -20.14
N THR A 2 -12.46 -4.94 -18.99
CA THR A 2 -13.05 -4.61 -17.69
C THR A 2 -12.85 -3.12 -17.37
N ALA A 3 -13.75 -2.51 -16.56
CA ALA A 3 -13.62 -1.11 -16.17
C ALA A 3 -12.30 -0.82 -15.45
N LYS A 4 -11.82 -1.75 -14.60
CA LYS A 4 -10.52 -1.63 -13.90
C LYS A 4 -9.34 -1.63 -14.85
N LEU A 5 -9.33 -2.52 -15.86
CA LEU A 5 -8.24 -2.59 -16.83
C LEU A 5 -8.16 -1.29 -17.64
N ARG A 6 -9.30 -0.76 -18.10
CA ARG A 6 -9.35 0.54 -18.78
C ARG A 6 -8.79 1.65 -17.89
N ALA A 7 -9.26 1.75 -16.66
CA ALA A 7 -8.80 2.77 -15.71
C ALA A 7 -7.28 2.71 -15.47
N ASN A 8 -6.71 1.51 -15.37
CA ASN A 8 -5.25 1.35 -15.22
C ASN A 8 -4.48 1.76 -16.48
N LEU A 9 -4.99 1.44 -17.68
CA LEU A 9 -4.36 1.88 -18.92
C LEU A 9 -4.43 3.40 -19.09
N ASP A 10 -5.58 4.00 -18.79
CA ASP A 10 -5.78 5.46 -18.83
C ASP A 10 -4.85 6.17 -17.82
N ALA A 11 -4.76 5.67 -16.59
CA ALA A 11 -3.86 6.22 -15.58
C ALA A 11 -2.39 6.13 -15.99
N LEU A 12 -1.97 5.02 -16.59
CA LEU A 12 -0.60 4.84 -17.06
C LEU A 12 -0.29 5.76 -18.25
N ALA A 13 -1.26 6.01 -19.13
CA ALA A 13 -1.11 6.98 -20.22
C ALA A 13 -0.90 8.39 -19.70
N VAL A 14 -1.76 8.86 -18.78
CA VAL A 14 -1.62 10.17 -18.11
C VAL A 14 -0.27 10.29 -17.39
N LEU A 15 0.14 9.25 -16.67
CA LEU A 15 1.43 9.26 -15.98
C LEU A 15 2.59 9.41 -16.98
N ASN A 16 2.53 8.75 -18.13
CA ASN A 16 3.55 8.86 -19.17
C ASN A 16 3.58 10.25 -19.80
N ASP A 17 2.43 10.89 -20.02
CA ASP A 17 2.36 12.27 -20.50
C ASP A 17 3.00 13.23 -19.49
N CYS A 18 2.67 13.09 -18.20
CA CYS A 18 3.31 13.88 -17.12
C CYS A 18 4.83 13.68 -17.07
N ARG A 19 5.31 12.44 -17.24
CA ARG A 19 6.76 12.12 -17.31
C ARG A 19 7.42 12.76 -18.54
N GLY A 20 6.80 12.64 -19.72
CA GLY A 20 7.32 13.17 -20.96
C GLY A 20 7.45 14.69 -20.96
N GLU A 21 6.52 15.38 -20.30
CA GLU A 21 6.48 16.84 -20.18
C GLU A 21 7.14 17.36 -18.89
N ALA A 22 7.66 16.48 -18.04
CA ALA A 22 8.29 16.79 -16.75
C ALA A 22 7.43 17.72 -15.87
N ARG A 23 6.12 17.45 -15.77
CA ARG A 23 5.14 18.25 -15.04
C ARG A 23 4.30 17.42 -14.07
N TRP A 24 3.66 18.10 -13.14
CA TRP A 24 2.63 17.50 -12.28
C TRP A 24 1.32 17.31 -13.04
N ALA A 25 0.53 16.33 -12.58
CA ALA A 25 -0.80 16.09 -13.11
C ALA A 25 -1.74 17.25 -12.74
N THR A 26 -2.58 17.66 -13.69
CA THR A 26 -3.69 18.61 -13.47
C THR A 26 -4.79 17.95 -12.60
N ALA A 27 -5.76 18.73 -12.11
CA ALA A 27 -6.89 18.21 -11.32
C ALA A 27 -7.71 17.13 -12.08
N ASP A 28 -7.92 17.33 -13.39
CA ASP A 28 -8.64 16.36 -14.22
C ASP A 28 -7.83 15.08 -14.39
N GLU A 29 -6.52 15.19 -14.61
CA GLU A 29 -5.61 14.05 -14.68
C GLU A 29 -5.49 13.31 -13.35
N GLN A 30 -5.48 14.03 -12.22
CA GLN A 30 -5.54 13.41 -10.90
C GLN A 30 -6.81 12.58 -10.71
N THR A 31 -7.95 13.02 -11.28
CA THR A 31 -9.18 12.25 -11.28
C THR A 31 -9.05 10.93 -12.05
N VAL A 32 -8.24 10.92 -13.14
CA VAL A 32 -7.91 9.68 -13.87
C VAL A 32 -6.95 8.81 -13.06
N LEU A 33 -5.88 9.40 -12.52
CA LEU A 33 -4.89 8.68 -11.71
C LEU A 33 -5.50 8.05 -10.45
N ALA A 34 -6.47 8.70 -9.82
CA ALA A 34 -7.17 8.19 -8.64
C ALA A 34 -7.97 6.89 -8.88
N ARG A 35 -8.22 6.53 -10.15
CA ARG A 35 -8.87 5.26 -10.53
C ARG A 35 -7.88 4.10 -10.65
N TRP A 36 -6.60 4.35 -10.45
CA TRP A 36 -5.57 3.30 -10.45
C TRP A 36 -5.87 2.25 -9.39
N SER A 37 -5.91 0.99 -9.79
CA SER A 37 -6.20 -0.15 -8.90
C SER A 37 -5.10 -1.22 -8.91
N GLY A 38 -3.97 -0.93 -9.54
CA GLY A 38 -2.87 -1.88 -9.69
C GLY A 38 -3.21 -3.08 -10.56
N TRP A 39 -2.22 -3.90 -10.82
CA TRP A 39 -2.37 -5.03 -11.73
C TRP A 39 -2.94 -6.28 -11.05
N GLY A 40 -2.97 -6.34 -9.71
CA GLY A 40 -3.55 -7.48 -8.96
C GLY A 40 -5.03 -7.71 -9.23
N SER A 41 -5.77 -6.66 -9.60
CA SER A 41 -7.19 -6.77 -9.95
C SER A 41 -7.46 -7.24 -11.39
N VAL A 42 -6.42 -7.29 -12.24
CA VAL A 42 -6.55 -7.61 -13.68
C VAL A 42 -5.37 -8.47 -14.18
N PRO A 43 -4.99 -9.55 -13.48
CA PRO A 43 -3.80 -10.33 -13.81
C PRO A 43 -3.86 -10.98 -15.19
N ALA A 44 -5.06 -11.24 -15.71
CA ALA A 44 -5.28 -11.89 -17.00
C ALA A 44 -4.69 -11.10 -18.19
N VAL A 45 -4.48 -9.78 -18.06
CA VAL A 45 -3.85 -8.99 -19.13
C VAL A 45 -2.41 -9.42 -19.41
N PHE A 46 -1.74 -10.06 -18.45
CA PHE A 46 -0.37 -10.57 -18.58
C PHE A 46 -0.29 -12.01 -19.11
N ASP A 47 -1.42 -12.69 -19.25
CA ASP A 47 -1.47 -14.07 -19.76
C ASP A 47 -1.37 -14.02 -21.30
N PRO A 48 -0.30 -14.58 -21.89
CA PRO A 48 -0.13 -14.57 -23.35
C PRO A 48 -1.19 -15.41 -24.09
N ASP A 49 -1.77 -16.39 -23.39
CA ASP A 49 -2.73 -17.35 -23.96
C ASP A 49 -4.19 -16.85 -23.82
N ASP A 50 -4.42 -15.71 -23.17
CA ASP A 50 -5.76 -15.10 -23.07
C ASP A 50 -6.01 -14.10 -24.21
N ASP A 51 -6.59 -14.60 -25.29
CA ASP A 51 -6.92 -13.80 -26.48
C ASP A 51 -7.95 -12.68 -26.20
N ARG A 52 -8.73 -12.81 -25.13
CA ARG A 52 -9.74 -11.78 -24.76
C ARG A 52 -9.11 -10.44 -24.40
N HIS A 53 -7.84 -10.44 -24.06
CA HIS A 53 -7.06 -9.27 -23.68
C HIS A 53 -5.88 -8.96 -24.60
N ALA A 54 -5.89 -9.48 -25.82
CA ALA A 54 -4.77 -9.31 -26.77
C ALA A 54 -4.50 -7.83 -27.13
N ASP A 55 -5.55 -7.07 -27.40
CA ASP A 55 -5.44 -5.64 -27.76
C ASP A 55 -4.97 -4.81 -26.55
N GLU A 56 -5.55 -5.03 -25.38
CA GLU A 56 -5.16 -4.35 -24.14
C GLU A 56 -3.73 -4.73 -23.72
N ARG A 57 -3.32 -5.96 -23.91
CA ARG A 57 -1.94 -6.42 -23.69
C ARG A 57 -0.96 -5.69 -24.60
N THR A 58 -1.32 -5.51 -25.87
CA THR A 58 -0.52 -4.75 -26.84
C THR A 58 -0.41 -3.29 -26.45
N GLN A 59 -1.50 -2.67 -26.03
CA GLN A 59 -1.52 -1.30 -25.51
C GLN A 59 -0.66 -1.16 -24.26
N LEU A 60 -0.82 -2.09 -23.29
CA LEU A 60 -0.04 -2.09 -22.04
C LEU A 60 1.47 -2.21 -22.32
N ARG A 61 1.89 -3.11 -23.22
CA ARG A 61 3.30 -3.22 -23.60
C ARG A 61 3.86 -1.92 -24.17
N ARG A 62 3.08 -1.22 -25.00
CA ARG A 62 3.47 0.09 -25.54
C ARG A 62 3.61 1.13 -24.45
N LEU A 63 2.67 1.19 -23.49
CA LEU A 63 2.69 2.15 -22.39
C LEU A 63 3.83 1.89 -21.40
N LEU A 64 4.17 0.62 -21.14
CA LEU A 64 5.29 0.26 -20.28
C LEU A 64 6.65 0.46 -20.95
N GLY A 65 6.74 0.34 -22.26
CA GLY A 65 7.89 0.69 -23.09
C GLY A 65 9.06 -0.29 -23.03
N THR A 66 9.31 -0.95 -21.91
CA THR A 66 10.43 -1.89 -21.72
C THR A 66 10.01 -3.24 -21.15
N GLU A 67 10.80 -4.28 -21.38
CA GLU A 67 10.55 -5.61 -20.84
C GLU A 67 10.75 -5.64 -19.30
N GLU A 68 11.66 -4.80 -18.78
CA GLU A 68 11.83 -4.64 -17.34
C GLU A 68 10.56 -4.10 -16.68
N ALA A 69 9.97 -3.03 -17.25
CA ALA A 69 8.72 -2.45 -16.75
C ALA A 69 7.55 -3.45 -16.87
N TRP A 70 7.50 -4.23 -17.95
CA TRP A 70 6.53 -5.32 -18.11
C TRP A 70 6.69 -6.38 -17.02
N SER A 71 7.91 -6.85 -16.78
CA SER A 71 8.22 -7.85 -15.78
C SER A 71 7.93 -7.36 -14.36
N GLN A 72 8.21 -6.08 -14.08
CA GLN A 72 7.86 -5.44 -12.80
C GLN A 72 6.35 -5.39 -12.62
N ALA A 73 5.60 -4.86 -13.59
CA ALA A 73 4.14 -4.79 -13.55
C ALA A 73 3.51 -6.17 -13.33
N ARG A 74 3.98 -7.19 -14.06
CA ARG A 74 3.51 -8.57 -13.90
C ARG A 74 3.76 -9.11 -12.49
N ARG A 75 4.87 -8.81 -11.85
CA ARG A 75 5.16 -9.27 -10.47
C ARG A 75 4.22 -8.67 -9.45
N THR A 76 3.72 -7.44 -9.65
CA THR A 76 2.79 -6.79 -8.71
C THR A 76 1.38 -7.40 -8.73
N THR A 77 1.05 -8.24 -9.72
CA THR A 77 -0.24 -8.95 -9.79
C THR A 77 -0.51 -9.83 -8.57
N LEU A 78 0.53 -10.27 -7.87
CA LEU A 78 0.42 -11.17 -6.73
C LEU A 78 0.12 -10.46 -5.40
N ASN A 79 0.40 -9.15 -5.29
CA ASN A 79 0.48 -8.46 -4.00
C ASN A 79 -0.35 -7.18 -3.92
N ALA A 80 -1.01 -6.75 -4.99
CA ALA A 80 -1.74 -5.48 -5.03
C ALA A 80 -3.19 -5.68 -4.56
N HIS A 81 -3.42 -5.62 -3.25
CA HIS A 81 -4.74 -5.64 -2.64
C HIS A 81 -5.08 -4.23 -2.14
N TYR A 82 -5.95 -3.53 -2.85
CA TYR A 82 -6.37 -2.18 -2.47
C TYR A 82 -7.47 -2.23 -1.42
N THR A 83 -7.27 -1.45 -0.35
CA THR A 83 -8.27 -1.26 0.70
C THR A 83 -9.42 -0.40 0.18
N SER A 84 -10.66 -0.77 0.49
CA SER A 84 -11.82 0.05 0.13
C SER A 84 -11.83 1.37 0.92
N ALA A 85 -12.46 2.40 0.33
CA ALA A 85 -12.64 3.68 0.99
C ALA A 85 -13.32 3.56 2.35
N ASP A 86 -14.37 2.73 2.45
CA ASP A 86 -15.13 2.51 3.69
C ASP A 86 -14.23 1.99 4.82
N VAL A 87 -13.33 1.06 4.52
CA VAL A 87 -12.41 0.51 5.52
C VAL A 87 -11.37 1.54 5.93
N ALA A 88 -10.78 2.27 4.97
CA ALA A 88 -9.81 3.32 5.27
C ALA A 88 -10.43 4.43 6.12
N GLN A 89 -11.65 4.88 5.78
CA GLN A 89 -12.40 5.86 6.57
C GLN A 89 -12.74 5.36 7.97
N ALA A 90 -13.18 4.10 8.10
CA ALA A 90 -13.48 3.51 9.41
C ALA A 90 -12.23 3.44 10.30
N MET A 91 -11.08 3.11 9.72
CA MET A 91 -9.81 3.08 10.47
C MET A 91 -9.39 4.48 10.90
N TRP A 92 -9.50 5.49 10.05
CA TRP A 92 -9.25 6.88 10.43
C TRP A 92 -10.24 7.37 11.50
N GLY A 93 -11.52 7.01 11.40
CA GLY A 93 -12.51 7.32 12.46
C GLY A 93 -12.17 6.69 13.80
N ALA A 94 -11.67 5.45 13.81
CA ALA A 94 -11.22 4.79 15.03
C ALA A 94 -9.96 5.47 15.62
N VAL A 95 -9.01 5.87 14.79
CA VAL A 95 -7.81 6.62 15.20
C VAL A 95 -8.19 7.95 15.84
N SER A 96 -9.11 8.70 15.22
CA SER A 96 -9.61 9.97 15.78
C SER A 96 -10.32 9.76 17.13
N ALA A 97 -11.10 8.68 17.27
CA ALA A 97 -11.74 8.33 18.53
C ALA A 97 -10.75 7.96 19.65
N LEU A 98 -9.53 7.53 19.30
CA LEU A 98 -8.42 7.32 20.23
C LEU A 98 -7.68 8.61 20.60
N GLY A 99 -8.09 9.76 20.05
CA GLY A 99 -7.52 11.07 20.34
C GLY A 99 -6.28 11.41 19.52
N VAL A 100 -6.06 10.72 18.42
CA VAL A 100 -4.97 11.08 17.47
C VAL A 100 -5.51 12.11 16.47
N ASP A 101 -5.17 13.37 16.70
CA ASP A 101 -5.59 14.51 15.89
C ASP A 101 -4.51 15.63 15.89
N GLY A 102 -4.71 16.64 15.06
CA GLY A 102 -3.83 17.81 14.99
C GLY A 102 -2.50 17.57 14.29
N ASP A 103 -1.44 18.23 14.75
CA ASP A 103 -0.10 18.18 14.15
C ASP A 103 0.64 16.91 14.54
N VAL A 104 0.24 15.78 13.95
CA VAL A 104 0.86 14.47 14.15
C VAL A 104 1.58 14.00 12.87
N SER A 105 2.64 13.21 13.06
CA SER A 105 3.36 12.54 11.98
C SER A 105 2.83 11.12 11.78
N VAL A 106 2.45 10.80 10.55
CA VAL A 106 1.82 9.52 10.21
C VAL A 106 2.58 8.80 9.11
N LEU A 107 2.80 7.51 9.31
CA LEU A 107 3.41 6.61 8.33
C LEU A 107 2.35 5.66 7.76
N GLU A 108 2.29 5.55 6.43
CA GLU A 108 1.61 4.46 5.71
C GLU A 108 2.65 3.59 4.99
N PRO A 109 3.04 2.44 5.54
CA PRO A 109 3.95 1.51 4.89
C PRO A 109 3.17 0.65 3.87
N GLY A 110 3.66 0.58 2.63
CA GLY A 110 2.95 -0.05 1.52
C GLY A 110 1.71 0.76 1.10
N CYS A 111 1.90 2.07 0.90
CA CYS A 111 0.77 2.99 0.72
C CYS A 111 -0.01 2.79 -0.58
N GLY A 112 0.49 2.01 -1.52
CA GLY A 112 -0.15 1.87 -2.81
C GLY A 112 -0.31 3.22 -3.50
N SER A 113 -1.46 3.45 -4.11
CA SER A 113 -1.82 4.76 -4.67
C SER A 113 -2.29 5.78 -3.62
N GLY A 114 -2.24 5.46 -2.32
CA GLY A 114 -2.51 6.40 -1.24
C GLY A 114 -3.95 6.44 -0.72
N ASN A 115 -4.64 5.30 -0.64
CA ASN A 115 -6.01 5.29 -0.14
C ASN A 115 -6.12 5.81 1.30
N PHE A 116 -5.21 5.43 2.19
CA PHE A 116 -5.21 5.98 3.55
C PHE A 116 -4.74 7.44 3.57
N LEU A 117 -3.75 7.81 2.75
CA LEU A 117 -3.30 9.20 2.63
C LEU A 117 -4.44 10.13 2.19
N GLY A 118 -5.31 9.65 1.28
CA GLY A 118 -6.45 10.42 0.76
C GLY A 118 -7.53 10.72 1.80
N PHE A 119 -7.71 9.85 2.78
CA PHE A 119 -8.71 10.01 3.85
C PHE A 119 -8.14 10.57 5.15
N ALA A 120 -6.85 10.88 5.18
CA ALA A 120 -6.24 11.50 6.35
C ALA A 120 -6.84 12.88 6.65
N PRO A 121 -7.14 13.21 7.91
CA PRO A 121 -7.56 14.54 8.31
C PRO A 121 -6.57 15.63 7.88
N GLU A 122 -7.04 16.86 7.83
CA GLU A 122 -6.17 18.01 7.55
C GLU A 122 -5.19 18.26 8.71
N GLY A 123 -4.04 18.89 8.39
CA GLY A 123 -3.02 19.22 9.39
C GLY A 123 -2.06 18.08 9.74
N ILE A 124 -2.30 16.85 9.27
CA ILE A 124 -1.43 15.71 9.51
C ILE A 124 -0.25 15.69 8.54
N ARG A 125 0.97 15.46 9.06
CA ARG A 125 2.17 15.21 8.25
C ARG A 125 2.20 13.76 7.81
N LEU A 126 2.07 13.52 6.50
CA LEU A 126 1.94 12.20 5.94
C LEU A 126 3.24 11.72 5.30
N THR A 127 3.60 10.48 5.57
CA THR A 127 4.69 9.75 4.90
C THR A 127 4.16 8.44 4.37
N GLY A 128 4.31 8.22 3.06
CA GLY A 128 3.99 6.95 2.40
C GLY A 128 5.26 6.24 1.91
N VAL A 129 5.25 4.92 1.94
CA VAL A 129 6.32 4.09 1.35
C VAL A 129 5.66 3.10 0.40
N GLU A 130 6.10 3.08 -0.87
CA GLU A 130 5.57 2.17 -1.89
C GLU A 130 6.70 1.56 -2.72
N LEU A 131 6.67 0.24 -2.83
CA LEU A 131 7.70 -0.53 -3.54
C LEU A 131 7.56 -0.39 -5.07
N ASP A 132 6.32 -0.42 -5.58
CA ASP A 132 6.09 -0.31 -7.01
C ASP A 132 6.26 1.13 -7.48
N ARG A 133 7.22 1.32 -8.39
CA ARG A 133 7.58 2.65 -8.88
C ARG A 133 6.40 3.37 -9.53
N THR A 134 5.63 2.69 -10.37
CA THR A 134 4.49 3.27 -11.07
C THR A 134 3.41 3.73 -10.09
N THR A 135 3.05 2.87 -9.15
CA THR A 135 2.06 3.16 -8.10
C THR A 135 2.53 4.29 -7.18
N GLY A 136 3.80 4.29 -6.76
CA GLY A 136 4.37 5.35 -5.93
C GLY A 136 4.45 6.70 -6.65
N GLU A 137 4.72 6.73 -7.95
CA GLU A 137 4.66 7.96 -8.74
C GLU A 137 3.22 8.49 -8.87
N ILE A 138 2.23 7.61 -9.07
CA ILE A 138 0.81 7.98 -9.04
C ILE A 138 0.46 8.60 -7.68
N ALA A 139 0.85 7.98 -6.58
CA ALA A 139 0.63 8.52 -5.24
C ALA A 139 1.26 9.91 -5.07
N ARG A 140 2.45 10.15 -5.63
CA ARG A 140 3.08 11.49 -5.62
C ARG A 140 2.26 12.50 -6.40
N HIS A 141 1.74 12.16 -7.58
CA HIS A 141 0.89 13.08 -8.35
C HIS A 141 -0.42 13.41 -7.63
N LEU A 142 -0.96 12.47 -6.86
CA LEU A 142 -2.20 12.67 -6.10
C LEU A 142 -1.97 13.43 -4.79
N TYR A 143 -0.91 13.12 -4.05
CA TYR A 143 -0.75 13.57 -2.66
C TYR A 143 0.57 14.29 -2.37
N GLY A 144 1.47 14.47 -3.33
CA GLY A 144 2.79 15.05 -3.11
C GLY A 144 2.78 16.49 -2.56
N ALA A 145 1.67 17.21 -2.64
CA ALA A 145 1.50 18.51 -2.02
C ALA A 145 1.34 18.44 -0.48
N ARG A 146 0.93 17.27 0.06
CA ARG A 146 0.63 17.07 1.49
C ARG A 146 1.30 15.85 2.11
N ALA A 147 1.98 15.03 1.32
CA ALA A 147 2.62 13.79 1.76
C ALA A 147 4.01 13.62 1.14
N THR A 148 4.95 13.10 1.92
CA THR A 148 6.24 12.62 1.40
C THR A 148 6.10 11.17 1.00
N ILE A 149 6.32 10.84 -0.29
CA ILE A 149 6.22 9.47 -0.80
C ILE A 149 7.60 8.94 -1.15
N TYR A 150 8.03 7.90 -0.45
CA TYR A 150 9.24 7.13 -0.77
C TYR A 150 8.88 5.97 -1.70
N THR A 151 9.53 5.93 -2.87
CA THR A 151 9.37 4.82 -3.81
C THR A 151 10.53 3.85 -3.63
N SER A 152 10.40 2.97 -2.63
CA SER A 152 11.41 2.00 -2.22
C SER A 152 10.78 0.87 -1.42
N GLY A 153 11.53 -0.18 -1.16
CA GLY A 153 11.13 -1.19 -0.18
C GLY A 153 11.05 -0.61 1.23
N PHE A 154 10.12 -1.12 2.04
CA PHE A 154 10.00 -0.65 3.43
C PHE A 154 11.28 -0.94 4.24
N GLU A 155 12.02 -1.99 3.89
CA GLU A 155 13.33 -2.31 4.47
C GLU A 155 14.41 -1.26 4.16
N GLU A 156 14.21 -0.45 3.13
CA GLU A 156 15.13 0.62 2.73
C GLU A 156 14.83 1.96 3.39
N LEU A 157 13.63 2.13 3.97
CA LEU A 157 13.29 3.36 4.68
C LEU A 157 14.25 3.58 5.85
N ARG A 158 14.92 4.73 5.85
CA ARG A 158 15.89 5.15 6.87
C ARG A 158 15.34 6.38 7.59
N VAL A 159 14.71 6.13 8.72
CA VAL A 159 14.24 7.13 9.69
C VAL A 159 14.59 6.62 11.09
N GLU A 160 14.62 7.49 12.06
CA GLU A 160 14.88 7.11 13.46
C GLU A 160 13.69 6.32 14.03
N ASP A 161 13.95 5.43 14.98
CA ASP A 161 12.91 4.77 15.76
C ASP A 161 12.09 5.84 16.52
N GLY A 162 10.77 5.67 16.57
CA GLY A 162 9.88 6.63 17.20
C GLY A 162 9.62 7.92 16.39
N ALA A 163 9.95 7.95 15.09
CA ALA A 163 9.76 9.14 14.24
C ALA A 163 8.28 9.49 13.98
N PHE A 164 7.36 8.56 14.20
CA PHE A 164 5.94 8.75 13.89
C PHE A 164 5.05 8.66 15.13
N ASP A 165 3.96 9.42 15.13
CA ASP A 165 2.91 9.36 16.15
C ASP A 165 1.93 8.22 15.88
N LEU A 166 1.71 7.92 14.60
CA LEU A 166 0.82 6.88 14.11
C LEU A 166 1.43 6.16 12.92
N THR A 167 1.30 4.84 12.90
CA THR A 167 1.40 4.07 11.65
C THR A 167 0.02 3.49 11.33
N ILE A 168 -0.47 3.73 10.10
CA ILE A 168 -1.77 3.24 9.64
C ILE A 168 -1.65 2.66 8.24
N GLY A 169 -2.32 1.53 7.97
CA GLY A 169 -2.33 0.98 6.60
C GLY A 169 -2.75 -0.48 6.51
N ASN A 170 -2.73 -0.98 5.29
CA ASN A 170 -2.92 -2.39 4.97
C ASN A 170 -1.55 -3.01 4.63
N VAL A 171 -1.01 -3.84 5.52
CA VAL A 171 0.30 -4.45 5.30
C VAL A 171 0.23 -5.51 4.19
N PRO A 172 1.26 -5.64 3.34
CA PRO A 172 1.27 -6.58 2.24
C PRO A 172 1.34 -8.04 2.74
N PHE A 173 0.69 -8.94 1.99
CA PHE A 173 0.65 -10.38 2.28
C PHE A 173 1.41 -11.15 1.22
N ALA A 174 2.62 -11.60 1.53
CA ALA A 174 3.39 -12.48 0.65
C ALA A 174 4.22 -13.46 1.47
N LYS A 175 4.52 -14.63 0.86
CA LYS A 175 5.43 -15.63 1.45
C LYS A 175 6.89 -15.23 1.19
N VAL A 176 7.24 -14.03 1.63
CA VAL A 176 8.58 -13.44 1.50
C VAL A 176 9.05 -13.05 2.90
N THR A 177 10.34 -13.20 3.14
CA THR A 177 11.01 -12.73 4.36
C THR A 177 11.95 -11.60 3.97
N PRO A 178 11.61 -10.33 4.26
CA PRO A 178 12.47 -9.19 3.96
C PRO A 178 13.80 -9.27 4.73
N HIS A 179 14.87 -8.83 4.07
CA HIS A 179 16.16 -8.68 4.72
C HIS A 179 16.29 -7.29 5.35
N ASP A 180 16.03 -7.22 6.65
CA ASP A 180 16.25 -6.02 7.45
C ASP A 180 16.97 -6.43 8.74
N PRO A 181 18.31 -6.23 8.83
CA PRO A 181 19.10 -6.69 9.98
C PRO A 181 18.78 -5.91 11.26
N VAL A 182 18.09 -4.77 11.17
CA VAL A 182 17.70 -3.95 12.31
C VAL A 182 16.34 -4.39 12.84
N HIS A 183 15.29 -4.42 11.99
CA HIS A 183 13.90 -4.60 12.40
C HIS A 183 13.31 -5.98 12.03
N ASN A 184 14.08 -6.88 11.39
CA ASN A 184 13.64 -8.26 11.08
C ASN A 184 14.63 -9.32 11.54
N ARG A 185 15.18 -9.17 12.73
CA ARG A 185 16.13 -10.15 13.31
C ARG A 185 15.52 -11.54 13.47
N GLY A 186 14.21 -11.60 13.75
CA GLY A 186 13.43 -12.84 13.84
C GLY A 186 13.13 -13.49 12.49
N ARG A 187 13.50 -12.88 11.36
CA ARG A 187 13.25 -13.36 10.00
C ARG A 187 11.76 -13.67 9.75
N HIS A 188 10.90 -12.79 10.21
CA HIS A 188 9.46 -12.92 10.09
C HIS A 188 8.99 -12.76 8.64
N ALA A 189 7.85 -13.38 8.33
CA ALA A 189 7.15 -13.19 7.07
C ALA A 189 6.73 -11.71 6.90
N LEU A 190 6.52 -11.30 5.66
CA LEU A 190 6.33 -9.90 5.24
C LEU A 190 5.34 -9.13 6.12
N HIS A 191 4.11 -9.64 6.34
CA HIS A 191 3.08 -8.96 7.12
C HIS A 191 3.49 -8.74 8.60
N ASN A 192 4.19 -9.70 9.21
CA ASN A 192 4.66 -9.57 10.59
C ASN A 192 5.85 -8.61 10.68
N TYR A 193 6.76 -8.64 9.69
CA TYR A 193 7.85 -7.68 9.60
C TYR A 193 7.34 -6.25 9.49
N PHE A 194 6.33 -6.01 8.64
CA PHE A 194 5.72 -4.68 8.53
C PHE A 194 5.17 -4.19 9.87
N LEU A 195 4.50 -5.05 10.63
CA LEU A 195 3.99 -4.70 11.98
C LEU A 195 5.14 -4.39 12.94
N ILE A 196 6.15 -5.23 13.02
CA ILE A 196 7.29 -5.07 13.94
C ILE A 196 8.04 -3.78 13.62
N LYS A 197 8.40 -3.54 12.35
CA LYS A 197 9.06 -2.29 11.95
C LYS A 197 8.19 -1.08 12.22
N SER A 198 6.88 -1.14 11.95
CA SER A 198 5.94 -0.06 12.25
C SER A 198 5.94 0.27 13.75
N LEU A 199 5.98 -0.74 14.63
CA LEU A 199 6.05 -0.54 16.07
C LEU A 199 7.36 0.15 16.49
N HIS A 200 8.50 -0.22 15.90
CA HIS A 200 9.77 0.47 16.16
C HIS A 200 9.74 1.93 15.69
N LEU A 201 9.19 2.19 14.51
CA LEU A 201 9.13 3.54 13.93
C LEU A 201 8.07 4.44 14.58
N THR A 202 7.13 3.86 15.33
CA THR A 202 6.12 4.60 16.09
C THR A 202 6.63 4.89 17.50
N ARG A 203 6.51 6.15 17.95
CA ARG A 203 7.00 6.57 19.26
C ARG A 203 6.25 5.90 20.41
N PRO A 204 6.82 5.81 21.62
CA PRO A 204 6.09 5.42 22.82
C PRO A 204 4.85 6.32 23.02
N GLY A 205 3.70 5.69 23.33
CA GLY A 205 2.42 6.38 23.43
C GLY A 205 1.73 6.70 22.10
N GLY A 206 2.35 6.35 20.97
CA GLY A 206 1.74 6.39 19.63
C GLY A 206 0.93 5.11 19.34
N PHE A 207 0.34 5.04 18.15
CA PHE A 207 -0.50 3.92 17.74
C PHE A 207 -0.02 3.29 16.43
N VAL A 208 -0.16 1.97 16.32
CA VAL A 208 -0.08 1.23 15.07
C VAL A 208 -1.44 0.61 14.78
N MET A 209 -2.10 1.05 13.71
CA MET A 209 -3.39 0.50 13.26
C MET A 209 -3.22 -0.15 11.89
N ALA A 210 -3.26 -1.45 11.82
CA ALA A 210 -2.97 -2.18 10.61
C ALA A 210 -4.02 -3.24 10.25
N LEU A 211 -4.35 -3.31 8.96
CA LEU A 211 -4.94 -4.51 8.39
C LEU A 211 -3.82 -5.51 8.17
N THR A 212 -3.99 -6.72 8.70
CA THR A 212 -2.97 -7.76 8.63
C THR A 212 -3.58 -9.13 8.40
N SER A 213 -2.75 -10.11 8.07
CA SER A 213 -3.16 -11.50 7.93
C SER A 213 -3.65 -12.07 9.26
N ARG A 214 -4.70 -12.90 9.21
CA ARG A 214 -5.14 -13.69 10.37
C ARG A 214 -3.99 -14.46 11.02
N TYR A 215 -2.98 -14.85 10.27
CA TYR A 215 -1.83 -15.58 10.80
C TYR A 215 -0.98 -14.79 11.80
N THR A 216 -1.08 -13.49 11.86
CA THR A 216 -0.46 -12.69 12.94
C THR A 216 -1.00 -13.13 14.30
N MET A 217 -2.32 -13.33 14.41
CA MET A 217 -2.99 -13.72 15.67
C MET A 217 -3.15 -15.24 15.83
N ASP A 218 -3.42 -15.97 14.73
CA ASP A 218 -3.84 -17.37 14.75
C ASP A 218 -2.69 -18.38 14.59
N ALA A 219 -1.48 -17.92 14.26
CA ALA A 219 -0.33 -18.83 14.08
C ALA A 219 -0.08 -19.66 15.36
N ARG A 220 0.15 -20.97 15.21
CA ARG A 220 0.47 -21.85 16.35
C ARG A 220 1.75 -21.44 17.06
N ASN A 221 2.78 -21.01 16.28
CA ASN A 221 4.01 -20.49 16.87
C ASN A 221 3.77 -19.08 17.47
N PRO A 222 3.97 -18.88 18.78
CA PRO A 222 3.71 -17.60 19.43
C PRO A 222 4.88 -16.60 19.31
N ALA A 223 5.98 -16.92 18.63
CA ALA A 223 7.21 -16.11 18.64
C ALA A 223 6.93 -14.65 18.22
N VAL A 224 6.21 -14.45 17.10
CA VAL A 224 5.86 -13.12 16.60
C VAL A 224 5.02 -12.34 17.61
N ARG A 225 3.98 -12.98 18.17
CA ARG A 225 3.11 -12.32 19.15
C ARG A 225 3.85 -11.93 20.43
N ARG A 226 4.83 -12.73 20.87
CA ARG A 226 5.70 -12.39 22.02
C ARG A 226 6.58 -11.20 21.70
N GLU A 227 7.15 -11.14 20.51
CA GLU A 227 7.95 -10.00 20.08
C GLU A 227 7.11 -8.72 20.00
N ILE A 228 5.94 -8.78 19.36
CA ILE A 228 4.99 -7.65 19.32
C ILE A 228 4.57 -7.21 20.71
N ALA A 229 4.23 -8.15 21.63
CA ALA A 229 3.85 -7.86 23.00
C ALA A 229 5.00 -7.29 23.85
N GLY A 230 6.24 -7.45 23.44
CA GLY A 230 7.40 -6.79 24.04
C GLY A 230 7.59 -5.35 23.56
N LEU A 231 6.95 -4.95 22.45
CA LEU A 231 7.05 -3.63 21.85
C LEU A 231 5.84 -2.74 22.12
N ALA A 232 4.65 -3.32 22.27
CA ALA A 232 3.40 -2.56 22.43
C ALA A 232 2.31 -3.38 23.14
N ASP A 233 1.36 -2.65 23.74
CA ASP A 233 0.12 -3.20 24.26
C ASP A 233 -0.92 -3.34 23.16
N LEU A 234 -1.68 -4.44 23.17
CA LEU A 234 -2.78 -4.66 22.23
C LEU A 234 -4.02 -3.90 22.71
N VAL A 235 -4.35 -2.80 22.03
CA VAL A 235 -5.55 -1.99 22.31
C VAL A 235 -6.82 -2.70 21.84
N GLY A 236 -6.79 -3.37 20.72
CA GLY A 236 -7.92 -4.11 20.17
C GLY A 236 -7.57 -4.88 18.89
N ALA A 237 -8.43 -5.85 18.57
CA ALA A 237 -8.33 -6.60 17.32
C ALA A 237 -9.75 -6.91 16.80
N ILE A 238 -9.98 -6.68 15.52
CA ILE A 238 -11.24 -6.92 14.84
C ILE A 238 -11.02 -7.93 13.73
N ARG A 239 -11.74 -9.04 13.77
CA ARG A 239 -11.74 -10.00 12.67
C ARG A 239 -12.74 -9.54 11.61
N LEU A 240 -12.24 -9.24 10.42
CA LEU A 240 -13.10 -8.90 9.30
C LEU A 240 -13.84 -10.13 8.79
N PRO A 241 -15.07 -9.95 8.25
CA PRO A 241 -15.81 -11.03 7.60
C PRO A 241 -15.02 -11.64 6.43
N GLU A 242 -15.26 -12.92 6.15
CA GLU A 242 -14.83 -13.52 4.90
C GLU A 242 -15.33 -12.67 3.72
N ARG A 243 -14.50 -12.50 2.70
CA ARG A 243 -14.77 -11.64 1.53
C ARG A 243 -14.81 -10.12 1.80
N ALA A 244 -14.32 -9.65 2.94
CA ALA A 244 -14.22 -8.20 3.19
C ALA A 244 -13.51 -7.44 2.06
N PHE A 245 -12.60 -8.10 1.34
CA PHE A 245 -11.81 -7.55 0.23
C PHE A 245 -12.32 -7.98 -1.16
N ALA A 246 -13.33 -8.84 -1.28
CA ALA A 246 -13.80 -9.37 -2.56
C ALA A 246 -14.29 -8.28 -3.53
N ARG A 247 -14.84 -7.18 -3.01
CA ARG A 247 -15.30 -6.04 -3.82
C ARG A 247 -14.18 -5.11 -4.27
N SER A 248 -13.11 -4.98 -3.48
CA SER A 248 -12.01 -4.07 -3.77
C SER A 248 -10.88 -4.72 -4.56
N SER A 249 -10.50 -5.95 -4.24
CA SER A 249 -9.36 -6.65 -4.84
C SER A 249 -9.73 -7.77 -5.79
N GLY A 250 -10.98 -8.26 -5.75
CA GLY A 250 -11.40 -9.42 -6.56
C GLY A 250 -10.82 -10.76 -6.08
N THR A 251 -10.18 -10.78 -4.93
CA THR A 251 -9.58 -11.96 -4.31
C THR A 251 -10.33 -12.34 -3.03
N ASP A 252 -10.65 -13.61 -2.88
CA ASP A 252 -11.05 -14.19 -1.58
C ASP A 252 -9.77 -14.35 -0.73
N VAL A 253 -9.60 -13.55 0.31
CA VAL A 253 -8.51 -13.65 1.29
C VAL A 253 -9.07 -14.22 2.58
#